data_642d7871235c93bf30de9ce1025fc606
#
_entry.id   642d7871235c93bf30de9ce1025fc606
#
_cell.length_a   1.000
_cell.length_b   1.000
_cell.length_c   1.000
_cell.angle_alpha   90.00
_cell.angle_beta   90.00
_cell.angle_gamma   90.00
#
_symmetry.space_group_name_H-M   'P 1'
#
loop_
_entity.id
_entity.type
_entity.pdbx_description
1 polymer ?
#
loop_
_entity_poly.entity_id
_entity_poly.type
_entity_poly.pdbx_seq_one_letter_code
_entity_poly.pdbx_strand_id
1 'polypeptide(L)'
;MSFALLLVVVAAAAEHDFNPRRFQADMETFIVKEAGLTPAQIDKFLPLFREMQTKQRALFDEMRQYRRMADFGDDNACARAIHRMDNIDVQIRRIQQQYHRKFLAVLPGRVVMKILRAEDCFHRQAFRRAARCPRAPREK
;
A
#
# COMPACT_ATOMS: atom_id res chain seq x y z
N MET A 1 7.64 -14.32 37.15
CA MET A 1 7.88 -15.04 35.89
C MET A 1 6.66 -15.08 34.97
N SER A 2 5.95 -13.97 34.79
CA SER A 2 4.76 -13.93 33.91
C SER A 2 4.68 -12.72 32.98
N PHE A 3 5.77 -11.99 32.80
CA PHE A 3 5.77 -10.80 31.94
C PHE A 3 6.10 -11.03 30.47
N ALA A 4 6.70 -12.18 30.14
CA ALA A 4 7.08 -12.50 28.76
C ALA A 4 5.90 -12.98 27.90
N LEU A 5 4.84 -13.50 28.52
CA LEU A 5 3.69 -14.05 27.80
C LEU A 5 2.70 -12.96 27.33
N LEU A 6 2.67 -11.83 28.03
CA LEU A 6 1.73 -10.73 27.70
C LEU A 6 2.19 -9.89 26.50
N LEU A 7 3.49 -9.78 26.28
CA LEU A 7 4.07 -9.04 25.15
C LEU A 7 3.87 -9.75 23.81
N VAL A 8 3.85 -11.07 23.82
CA VAL A 8 3.63 -11.89 22.60
C VAL A 8 2.15 -11.81 22.17
N VAL A 9 1.22 -11.72 23.13
CA VAL A 9 -0.22 -11.65 22.84
C VAL A 9 -0.61 -10.29 22.28
N VAL A 10 0.02 -9.19 22.72
CA VAL A 10 -0.27 -7.83 22.23
C VAL A 10 0.31 -7.60 20.84
N ALA A 11 1.47 -8.17 20.53
CA ALA A 11 2.04 -8.13 19.17
C ALA A 11 1.20 -8.93 18.17
N ALA A 12 0.67 -10.09 18.58
CA ALA A 12 -0.23 -10.89 17.73
C ALA A 12 -1.59 -10.22 17.50
N ALA A 13 -2.10 -9.44 18.46
CA ALA A 13 -3.35 -8.71 18.29
C ALA A 13 -3.21 -7.52 17.33
N ALA A 14 -2.05 -6.85 17.29
CA ALA A 14 -1.79 -5.74 16.36
C ALA A 14 -1.58 -6.23 14.91
N GLU A 15 -1.07 -7.44 14.71
CA GLU A 15 -0.95 -8.05 13.39
C GLU A 15 -2.27 -8.62 12.86
N HIS A 16 -3.23 -8.90 13.75
CA HIS A 16 -4.52 -9.46 13.35
C HIS A 16 -5.53 -8.44 12.82
N ASP A 17 -5.32 -7.13 13.05
CA ASP A 17 -6.25 -6.08 12.64
C ASP A 17 -6.02 -5.60 11.19
N PHE A 18 -4.86 -5.85 10.58
CA PHE A 18 -4.61 -5.48 9.20
C PHE A 18 -4.88 -6.63 8.24
N ASN A 19 -6.01 -6.56 7.52
CA ASN A 19 -6.34 -7.51 6.46
C ASN A 19 -6.09 -6.85 5.08
N PRO A 20 -5.04 -7.28 4.35
CA PRO A 20 -4.70 -6.70 3.04
C PRO A 20 -5.82 -6.83 2.01
N ARG A 21 -6.59 -7.92 2.04
CA ARG A 21 -7.72 -8.14 1.14
C ARG A 21 -8.86 -7.16 1.41
N ARG A 22 -9.16 -6.93 2.69
CA ARG A 22 -10.19 -5.96 3.10
C ARG A 22 -9.76 -4.54 2.76
N PHE A 23 -8.51 -4.20 2.99
CA PHE A 23 -7.94 -2.90 2.61
C PHE A 23 -8.07 -2.65 1.11
N GLN A 24 -7.73 -3.63 0.28
CA GLN A 24 -7.87 -3.53 -1.18
C GLN A 24 -9.34 -3.40 -1.59
N ALA A 25 -10.25 -4.20 -1.01
CA ALA A 25 -11.67 -4.12 -1.31
C ALA A 25 -12.26 -2.76 -0.92
N ASP A 26 -11.88 -2.22 0.24
CA ASP A 26 -12.30 -0.90 0.70
C ASP A 26 -11.79 0.21 -0.23
N MET A 27 -10.56 0.10 -0.70
CA MET A 27 -9.97 1.03 -1.65
C MET A 27 -10.69 1.00 -3.00
N GLU A 28 -10.99 -0.18 -3.53
CA GLU A 28 -11.74 -0.34 -4.77
C GLU A 28 -13.14 0.29 -4.66
N THR A 29 -13.85 0.01 -3.57
CA THR A 29 -15.18 0.59 -3.30
C THR A 29 -15.11 2.10 -3.20
N PHE A 30 -14.12 2.64 -2.52
CA PHE A 30 -13.92 4.08 -2.38
C PHE A 30 -13.63 4.74 -3.72
N ILE A 31 -12.73 4.19 -4.53
CA ILE A 31 -12.38 4.73 -5.86
C ILE A 31 -13.61 4.73 -6.78
N VAL A 32 -14.33 3.63 -6.84
CA VAL A 32 -15.54 3.50 -7.68
C VAL A 32 -16.57 4.56 -7.32
N LYS A 33 -16.80 4.79 -6.04
CA LYS A 33 -17.75 5.79 -5.53
C LYS A 33 -17.28 7.21 -5.80
N GLU A 34 -16.06 7.54 -5.42
CA GLU A 34 -15.51 8.91 -5.53
C GLU A 34 -15.29 9.35 -6.98
N ALA A 35 -14.84 8.44 -7.84
CA ALA A 35 -14.68 8.72 -9.26
C ALA A 35 -16.01 8.65 -10.04
N GLY A 36 -17.08 8.15 -9.43
CA GLY A 36 -18.39 8.04 -10.06
C GLY A 36 -18.39 7.12 -11.28
N LEU A 37 -17.76 5.95 -11.17
CA LEU A 37 -17.64 5.03 -12.29
C LEU A 37 -18.98 4.37 -12.62
N THR A 38 -19.31 4.31 -13.92
CA THR A 38 -20.44 3.51 -14.42
C THR A 38 -20.13 2.02 -14.34
N PRO A 39 -21.14 1.13 -14.35
CA PRO A 39 -20.89 -0.33 -14.37
C PRO A 39 -19.96 -0.76 -15.49
N ALA A 40 -20.11 -0.21 -16.69
CA ALA A 40 -19.25 -0.51 -17.84
C ALA A 40 -17.79 -0.05 -17.59
N GLN A 41 -17.59 1.09 -16.94
CA GLN A 41 -16.26 1.59 -16.57
C GLN A 41 -15.62 0.72 -15.46
N ILE A 42 -16.39 0.28 -14.48
CA ILE A 42 -15.94 -0.63 -13.43
C ILE A 42 -15.40 -1.93 -14.04
N ASP A 43 -16.13 -2.52 -14.99
CA ASP A 43 -15.74 -3.75 -15.67
C ASP A 43 -14.42 -3.62 -16.44
N LYS A 44 -14.12 -2.45 -16.97
CA LYS A 44 -12.86 -2.16 -17.67
C LYS A 44 -11.72 -1.83 -16.72
N PHE A 45 -12.00 -1.17 -15.59
CA PHE A 45 -11.00 -0.65 -14.67
C PHE A 45 -10.50 -1.69 -13.67
N LEU A 46 -11.41 -2.37 -12.96
CA LEU A 46 -11.03 -3.22 -11.84
C LEU A 46 -10.07 -4.35 -12.20
N PRO A 47 -10.21 -5.07 -13.32
CA PRO A 47 -9.24 -6.12 -13.66
C PRO A 47 -7.82 -5.58 -13.83
N LEU A 48 -7.67 -4.44 -14.49
CA LEU A 48 -6.37 -3.78 -14.69
C LEU A 48 -5.80 -3.25 -13.37
N PHE A 49 -6.64 -2.66 -12.54
CA PHE A 49 -6.25 -2.13 -11.23
C PHE A 49 -5.76 -3.25 -10.31
N ARG A 50 -6.46 -4.36 -10.26
CA ARG A 50 -6.07 -5.54 -9.46
C ARG A 50 -4.76 -6.15 -9.94
N GLU A 51 -4.55 -6.22 -11.25
CA GLU A 51 -3.30 -6.68 -11.83
C GLU A 51 -2.12 -5.78 -11.44
N MET A 52 -2.30 -4.46 -11.54
CA MET A 52 -1.32 -3.48 -11.09
C MET A 52 -1.00 -3.63 -9.60
N GLN A 53 -2.03 -3.73 -8.75
CA GLN A 53 -1.88 -3.89 -7.31
C GLN A 53 -1.11 -5.17 -6.95
N THR A 54 -1.36 -6.26 -7.65
CA THR A 54 -0.66 -7.53 -7.43
C THR A 54 0.84 -7.40 -7.73
N LYS A 55 1.18 -6.76 -8.84
CA LYS A 55 2.58 -6.52 -9.22
C LYS A 55 3.30 -5.60 -8.21
N GLN A 56 2.64 -4.54 -7.79
CA GLN A 56 3.21 -3.60 -6.83
C GLN A 56 3.38 -4.20 -5.44
N ARG A 57 2.46 -5.05 -5.01
CA ARG A 57 2.50 -5.67 -3.68
C ARG A 57 3.78 -6.45 -3.44
N ALA A 58 4.22 -7.25 -4.40
CA ALA A 58 5.46 -8.01 -4.29
C ALA A 58 6.67 -7.09 -4.07
N LEU A 59 6.71 -5.95 -4.76
CA LEU A 59 7.76 -4.95 -4.62
C LEU A 59 7.71 -4.21 -3.28
N PHE A 60 6.52 -3.86 -2.80
CA PHE A 60 6.36 -3.27 -1.48
C PHE A 60 6.76 -4.22 -0.36
N ASP A 61 6.47 -5.51 -0.50
CA ASP A 61 6.89 -6.54 0.46
C ASP A 61 8.41 -6.67 0.51
N GLU A 62 9.06 -6.67 -0.64
CA GLU A 62 10.53 -6.69 -0.73
C GLU A 62 11.13 -5.42 -0.09
N MET A 63 10.56 -4.26 -0.36
CA MET A 63 11.01 -3.00 0.23
C MET A 63 10.94 -3.01 1.76
N ARG A 64 9.87 -3.56 2.33
CA ARG A 64 9.74 -3.70 3.79
C ARG A 64 10.83 -4.56 4.39
N GLN A 65 11.23 -5.63 3.72
CA GLN A 65 12.33 -6.49 4.16
C GLN A 65 13.66 -5.71 4.20
N TYR A 66 13.95 -4.89 3.19
CA TYR A 66 15.16 -4.08 3.18
C TYR A 66 15.16 -3.00 4.27
N ARG A 67 14.02 -2.40 4.60
CA ARG A 67 13.91 -1.43 5.70
C ARG A 67 14.31 -2.00 7.05
N ARG A 68 14.08 -3.29 7.27
CA ARG A 68 14.49 -3.98 8.52
C ARG A 68 15.99 -4.07 8.69
N MET A 69 16.78 -3.87 7.64
CA MET A 69 18.25 -3.86 7.73
C MET A 69 18.79 -2.79 8.69
N ALA A 70 18.01 -1.73 8.97
CA ALA A 70 18.36 -0.73 9.97
C ALA A 70 18.52 -1.32 11.39
N ASP A 71 17.83 -2.42 11.69
CA ASP A 71 17.81 -3.03 13.02
C ASP A 71 18.94 -4.03 13.26
N PHE A 72 19.49 -4.64 12.19
CA PHE A 72 20.46 -5.73 12.34
C PHE A 72 21.60 -5.74 11.30
N GLY A 73 21.55 -4.89 10.28
CA GLY A 73 22.57 -4.79 9.25
C GLY A 73 23.72 -3.89 9.66
N ASP A 74 24.93 -4.17 9.16
CA ASP A 74 26.04 -3.21 9.23
C ASP A 74 25.87 -2.06 8.21
N ASP A 75 26.77 -1.08 8.24
CA ASP A 75 26.71 0.11 7.37
C ASP A 75 26.72 -0.27 5.88
N ASN A 76 27.54 -1.25 5.49
CA ASN A 76 27.63 -1.70 4.10
C ASN A 76 26.34 -2.42 3.66
N ALA A 77 25.77 -3.26 4.50
CA ALA A 77 24.51 -3.95 4.24
C ALA A 77 23.35 -2.93 4.11
N CYS A 78 23.30 -1.95 4.99
CA CYS A 78 22.31 -0.85 4.93
C CYS A 78 22.47 -0.01 3.67
N ALA A 79 23.69 0.31 3.25
CA ALA A 79 23.95 1.06 2.03
C ALA A 79 23.44 0.28 0.79
N ARG A 80 23.72 -1.03 0.71
CA ARG A 80 23.20 -1.87 -0.37
C ARG A 80 21.67 -1.96 -0.35
N ALA A 81 21.07 -2.05 0.83
CA ALA A 81 19.61 -2.06 0.97
C ALA A 81 18.97 -0.77 0.47
N ILE A 82 19.58 0.39 0.76
CA ILE A 82 19.10 1.70 0.27
C ILE A 82 19.12 1.73 -1.27
N HIS A 83 20.22 1.32 -1.90
CA HIS A 83 20.28 1.26 -3.36
C HIS A 83 19.22 0.32 -3.96
N ARG A 84 18.98 -0.82 -3.30
CA ARG A 84 17.94 -1.76 -3.72
C ARG A 84 16.55 -1.16 -3.58
N MET A 85 16.27 -0.47 -2.49
CA MET A 85 15.00 0.22 -2.25
C MET A 85 14.74 1.30 -3.31
N ASP A 86 15.75 2.08 -3.68
CA ASP A 86 15.64 3.09 -4.73
C ASP A 86 15.29 2.46 -6.08
N ASN A 87 15.93 1.34 -6.43
CA ASN A 87 15.59 0.58 -7.65
C ASN A 87 14.15 0.06 -7.63
N ILE A 88 13.67 -0.41 -6.49
CA ILE A 88 12.28 -0.86 -6.31
C ILE A 88 11.32 0.30 -6.51
N ASP A 89 11.59 1.47 -5.96
CA ASP A 89 10.76 2.67 -6.15
C ASP A 89 10.64 3.04 -7.64
N VAL A 90 11.73 2.98 -8.37
CA VAL A 90 11.71 3.21 -9.83
C VAL A 90 10.84 2.15 -10.54
N GLN A 91 10.95 0.88 -10.16
CA GLN A 91 10.13 -0.18 -10.74
C GLN A 91 8.63 0.03 -10.45
N ILE A 92 8.27 0.41 -9.22
CA ILE A 92 6.88 0.71 -8.84
C ILE A 92 6.33 1.84 -9.72
N ARG A 93 7.10 2.90 -9.93
CA ARG A 93 6.70 4.02 -10.80
C ARG A 93 6.53 3.61 -12.26
N ARG A 94 7.39 2.75 -12.77
CA ARG A 94 7.25 2.20 -14.15
C ARG A 94 5.99 1.36 -14.31
N ILE A 95 5.65 0.55 -13.31
CA ILE A 95 4.40 -0.22 -13.30
C ILE A 95 3.20 0.72 -13.31
N GLN A 96 3.18 1.74 -12.47
CA GLN A 96 2.13 2.76 -12.48
C GLN A 96 1.98 3.41 -13.86
N GLN A 97 3.07 3.86 -14.46
CA GLN A 97 3.06 4.49 -15.78
C GLN A 97 2.48 3.55 -16.84
N GLN A 98 2.86 2.29 -16.83
CA GLN A 98 2.35 1.28 -17.75
C GLN A 98 0.83 1.08 -17.60
N TYR A 99 0.34 1.00 -16.37
CA TYR A 99 -1.08 0.80 -16.12
C TYR A 99 -1.92 2.06 -16.32
N HIS A 100 -1.36 3.25 -16.06
CA HIS A 100 -2.02 4.51 -16.43
C HIS A 100 -2.28 4.57 -17.95
N ARG A 101 -1.34 4.11 -18.77
CA ARG A 101 -1.53 3.99 -20.24
C ARG A 101 -2.65 3.00 -20.57
N LYS A 102 -2.70 1.87 -19.88
CA LYS A 102 -3.78 0.88 -20.07
C LYS A 102 -5.14 1.43 -19.66
N PHE A 103 -5.23 2.18 -18.57
CA PHE A 103 -6.46 2.87 -18.18
C PHE A 103 -6.91 3.88 -19.23
N LEU A 104 -5.98 4.69 -19.73
CA LEU A 104 -6.26 5.69 -20.75
C LEU A 104 -6.66 5.09 -22.11
N ALA A 105 -6.29 3.84 -22.36
CA ALA A 105 -6.74 3.12 -23.57
C ALA A 105 -8.20 2.69 -23.52
N VAL A 106 -8.79 2.55 -22.31
CA VAL A 106 -10.16 2.04 -22.12
C VAL A 106 -11.11 3.02 -21.44
N LEU A 107 -10.60 4.11 -20.88
CA LEU A 107 -11.38 5.12 -20.14
C LEU A 107 -11.00 6.53 -20.59
N PRO A 108 -11.96 7.49 -20.54
CA PRO A 108 -11.64 8.91 -20.76
C PRO A 108 -10.62 9.44 -19.77
N GLY A 109 -9.75 10.35 -20.23
CA GLY A 109 -8.70 10.92 -19.38
C GLY A 109 -9.22 11.60 -18.11
N ARG A 110 -10.38 12.25 -18.18
CA ARG A 110 -11.02 12.86 -16.99
C ARG A 110 -11.40 11.81 -15.95
N VAL A 111 -11.92 10.66 -16.39
CA VAL A 111 -12.27 9.55 -15.50
C VAL A 111 -11.02 8.97 -14.84
N VAL A 112 -9.95 8.74 -15.60
CA VAL A 112 -8.66 8.28 -15.06
C VAL A 112 -8.13 9.28 -14.04
N MET A 113 -8.18 10.59 -14.29
CA MET A 113 -7.73 11.60 -13.34
C MET A 113 -8.55 11.56 -12.04
N LYS A 114 -9.86 11.34 -12.11
CA LYS A 114 -10.71 11.16 -10.92
C LYS A 114 -10.33 9.91 -10.13
N ILE A 115 -10.00 8.82 -10.82
CA ILE A 115 -9.53 7.58 -10.20
C ILE A 115 -8.23 7.84 -9.43
N LEU A 116 -7.23 8.47 -10.04
CA LEU A 116 -5.95 8.76 -9.41
C LEU A 116 -6.11 9.68 -8.19
N ARG A 117 -6.98 10.67 -8.28
CA ARG A 117 -7.29 11.56 -7.16
C ARG A 117 -8.00 10.81 -6.02
N ALA A 118 -8.91 9.90 -6.33
CA ALA A 118 -9.60 9.08 -5.34
C ALA A 118 -8.63 8.13 -4.63
N GLU A 119 -7.73 7.49 -5.36
CA GLU A 119 -6.67 6.63 -4.81
C GLU A 119 -5.79 7.41 -3.84
N ASP A 120 -5.32 8.59 -4.23
CA ASP A 120 -4.53 9.48 -3.38
C ASP A 120 -5.27 9.88 -2.11
N CYS A 121 -6.54 10.23 -2.23
CA CYS A 121 -7.39 10.58 -1.10
C CYS A 121 -7.55 9.42 -0.13
N PHE A 122 -7.76 8.21 -0.63
CA PHE A 122 -7.87 7.00 0.18
C PHE A 122 -6.59 6.73 0.98
N HIS A 123 -5.42 6.82 0.34
CA HIS A 123 -4.14 6.64 1.01
C HIS A 123 -3.89 7.67 2.10
N ARG A 124 -4.23 8.93 1.84
CA ARG A 124 -4.11 10.00 2.86
C ARG A 124 -5.02 9.77 4.06
N GLN A 125 -6.25 9.31 3.85
CA GLN A 125 -7.18 8.97 4.93
C GLN A 125 -6.69 7.78 5.75
N ALA A 126 -6.20 6.73 5.10
CA ALA A 126 -5.62 5.57 5.76
C ALA A 126 -4.40 5.96 6.62
N PHE A 127 -3.53 6.83 6.10
CA PHE A 127 -2.39 7.36 6.84
C PHE A 127 -2.81 8.18 8.07
N ARG A 128 -3.81 9.04 7.94
CA ARG A 128 -4.36 9.82 9.06
C ARG A 128 -4.97 8.94 10.14
N ARG A 129 -5.67 7.87 9.77
CA ARG A 129 -6.23 6.89 10.72
C ARG A 129 -5.13 6.19 11.50
N ALA A 130 -4.08 5.75 10.82
CA ALA A 130 -2.90 5.14 11.46
C ALA A 130 -2.19 6.10 12.42
N ALA A 131 -2.07 7.38 12.07
CA ALA A 131 -1.49 8.41 12.92
C ALA A 131 -2.36 8.76 14.15
N ARG A 132 -3.67 8.54 14.08
CA ARG A 132 -4.61 8.78 15.19
C ARG A 132 -4.72 7.63 16.16
N CYS A 133 -4.23 6.44 15.84
CA CYS A 133 -4.14 5.35 16.81
C CYS A 133 -3.20 5.80 17.93
N PRO A 134 -3.68 5.85 19.22
CA PRO A 134 -2.81 6.24 20.31
C PRO A 134 -1.64 5.26 20.38
N ARG A 135 -0.43 5.77 20.22
CA ARG A 135 0.76 5.01 20.59
C ARG A 135 0.58 4.65 22.07
N ALA A 136 0.64 3.35 22.37
CA ALA A 136 0.72 2.90 23.74
C ALA A 136 1.75 3.78 24.49
N PRO A 137 1.43 4.26 25.71
CA PRO A 137 2.35 5.10 26.46
C PRO A 137 3.68 4.36 26.56
N ARG A 138 4.75 5.02 26.15
CA ARG A 138 6.09 4.53 26.43
C ARG A 138 6.20 4.56 27.96
N GLU A 139 6.14 3.40 28.57
CA GLU A 139 6.55 3.27 29.97
C GLU A 139 7.98 3.79 30.08
N LYS A 140 8.14 4.80 30.90
CA LYS A 140 9.45 5.35 31.24
C LYS A 140 10.20 4.38 32.14
#